data_67c441cb6c480190e86d28df5f75b618
#
_entry.id   67c441cb6c480190e86d28df5f75b618
#
_cell.length_a   1.000
_cell.length_b   1.000
_cell.length_c   1.000
_cell.angle_alpha   90.00
_cell.angle_beta   90.00
_cell.angle_gamma   90.00
#
_symmetry.space_group_name_H-M   'P 1'
#
loop_
_entity.id
_entity.type
_entity.pdbx_description
1 polymer ?
#
loop_
_entity_poly.entity_id
_entity_poly.type
_entity_poly.pdbx_seq_one_letter_code
_entity_poly.pdbx_strand_id
1 'polypeptide(L)'
;PLGCNRTLVELMAVVTGEPIEVVRRRLREEESRIGTNVRREIQSRGIQPHVWSEPLLEFYRETNAFLYESVSWSRYPLKLKMRNWITQLLQRNFNRPVKVLVFGDGPGFDSLHLAQVGHEVTYFEVSGKGSTFAQQIFRLAQSSIRLTTGTEDYAEASFDVILCLDVLEHLPDPTQAVQDFSRWLRPGGLLVVSAPFYLVTPDYSTHLKSNRRFSGDVKTLFHPFGFRLFDGNPMWLPMVLQKEPVS
;
A
#
# COMPACT_ATOMS: atom_id res chain seq x y z
N PRO A 1 -5.26 4.63 21.59
CA PRO A 1 -5.66 3.34 21.00
C PRO A 1 -6.69 3.52 19.89
N LEU A 2 -6.57 2.74 18.80
CA LEU A 2 -7.49 2.83 17.64
C LEU A 2 -8.94 2.52 18.03
N GLY A 3 -9.14 1.51 18.85
CA GLY A 3 -10.47 1.13 19.35
C GLY A 3 -11.19 2.18 20.21
N CYS A 4 -10.48 3.24 20.61
CA CYS A 4 -11.06 4.39 21.36
C CYS A 4 -11.34 5.59 20.42
N ASN A 5 -10.92 5.58 19.18
CA ASN A 5 -11.23 6.63 18.20
C ASN A 5 -12.65 6.45 17.66
N ARG A 6 -13.58 7.23 18.19
CA ARG A 6 -15.01 7.11 17.89
C ARG A 6 -15.30 7.22 16.39
N THR A 7 -14.82 8.24 15.73
CA THR A 7 -15.08 8.49 14.30
C THR A 7 -14.52 7.35 13.42
N LEU A 8 -13.30 6.86 13.71
CA LEU A 8 -12.71 5.74 13.01
C LEU A 8 -13.54 4.47 13.18
N VAL A 9 -13.96 4.16 14.40
CA VAL A 9 -14.74 2.95 14.71
C VAL A 9 -16.12 3.00 14.04
N GLU A 10 -16.80 4.15 14.08
CA GLU A 10 -18.09 4.34 13.42
C GLU A 10 -17.97 4.18 11.89
N LEU A 11 -16.94 4.77 11.30
CA LEU A 11 -16.68 4.65 9.87
C LEU A 11 -16.39 3.19 9.47
N MET A 12 -15.55 2.50 10.23
CA MET A 12 -15.27 1.08 10.00
C MET A 12 -16.51 0.22 10.15
N ALA A 13 -17.37 0.49 11.13
CA ALA A 13 -18.62 -0.23 11.31
C ALA A 13 -19.55 -0.09 10.08
N VAL A 14 -19.64 1.11 9.51
CA VAL A 14 -20.40 1.35 8.28
C VAL A 14 -19.82 0.58 7.09
N VAL A 15 -18.50 0.61 6.92
CA VAL A 15 -17.84 -0.04 5.77
C VAL A 15 -17.86 -1.56 5.88
N THR A 16 -17.65 -2.11 7.07
CA THR A 16 -17.60 -3.56 7.29
C THR A 16 -18.98 -4.21 7.45
N GLY A 17 -19.98 -3.41 7.87
CA GLY A 17 -21.29 -3.92 8.28
C GLY A 17 -21.26 -4.61 9.66
N GLU A 18 -20.18 -4.49 10.40
CA GLU A 18 -20.01 -5.15 11.71
C GLU A 18 -20.47 -4.25 12.87
N PRO A 19 -21.01 -4.81 13.97
CA PRO A 19 -21.32 -4.04 15.17
C PRO A 19 -20.10 -3.31 15.74
N ILE A 20 -20.31 -2.12 16.31
CA ILE A 20 -19.25 -1.27 16.87
C ILE A 20 -18.35 -2.04 17.84
N GLU A 21 -18.92 -2.90 18.69
CA GLU A 21 -18.15 -3.68 19.66
C GLU A 21 -17.25 -4.74 19.00
N VAL A 22 -17.68 -5.30 17.87
CA VAL A 22 -16.86 -6.20 17.05
C VAL A 22 -15.68 -5.42 16.44
N VAL A 23 -15.98 -4.26 15.86
CA VAL A 23 -14.95 -3.37 15.30
C VAL A 23 -13.90 -3.01 16.34
N ARG A 24 -14.33 -2.57 17.53
CA ARG A 24 -13.42 -2.23 18.65
C ARG A 24 -12.55 -3.40 19.08
N ARG A 25 -13.13 -4.60 19.17
CA ARG A 25 -12.39 -5.81 19.54
C ARG A 25 -11.34 -6.13 18.48
N ARG A 26 -11.72 -6.17 17.20
CA ARG A 26 -10.82 -6.51 16.08
C ARG A 26 -9.67 -5.50 15.96
N LEU A 27 -9.93 -4.22 16.12
CA LEU A 27 -8.89 -3.18 16.17
C LEU A 27 -7.89 -3.40 17.31
N ARG A 28 -8.37 -3.73 18.53
CA ARG A 28 -7.47 -4.04 19.67
C ARG A 28 -6.62 -5.28 19.42
N GLU A 29 -7.17 -6.28 18.73
CA GLU A 29 -6.42 -7.48 18.33
C GLU A 29 -5.27 -7.12 17.38
N GLU A 30 -5.51 -6.25 16.39
CA GLU A 30 -4.44 -5.74 15.51
C GLU A 30 -3.44 -4.85 16.24
N GLU A 31 -3.86 -3.99 17.16
CA GLU A 31 -2.95 -3.19 17.99
C GLU A 31 -1.98 -4.06 18.80
N SER A 32 -2.44 -5.21 19.27
CA SER A 32 -1.61 -6.16 20.03
C SER A 32 -0.66 -6.95 19.11
N ARG A 33 -1.12 -7.34 17.91
CA ARG A 33 -0.35 -8.10 16.92
C ARG A 33 -0.95 -7.93 15.53
N ILE A 34 -0.27 -7.18 14.69
CA ILE A 34 -0.64 -6.97 13.27
C ILE A 34 -0.79 -8.30 12.55
N GLY A 35 -1.79 -8.41 11.67
CA GLY A 35 -2.10 -9.61 10.90
C GLY A 35 -2.97 -10.65 11.62
N THR A 36 -3.41 -10.38 12.85
CA THR A 36 -4.20 -11.33 13.64
C THR A 36 -5.53 -11.68 12.98
N ASN A 37 -6.26 -10.70 12.45
CA ASN A 37 -7.55 -10.95 11.81
C ASN A 37 -7.38 -11.68 10.48
N VAL A 38 -6.42 -11.27 9.65
CA VAL A 38 -6.11 -11.92 8.37
C VAL A 38 -5.72 -13.38 8.59
N ARG A 39 -4.78 -13.64 9.49
CA ARG A 39 -4.35 -15.01 9.81
C ARG A 39 -5.52 -15.91 10.26
N ARG A 40 -6.35 -15.41 11.19
CA ARG A 40 -7.51 -16.14 11.70
C ARG A 40 -8.48 -16.51 10.57
N GLU A 41 -8.77 -15.56 9.69
CA GLU A 41 -9.74 -15.77 8.63
C GLU A 41 -9.20 -16.67 7.52
N ILE A 42 -7.93 -16.55 7.14
CA ILE A 42 -7.24 -17.48 6.24
C ILE A 42 -7.31 -18.91 6.78
N GLN A 43 -7.01 -19.11 8.06
CA GLN A 43 -7.09 -20.42 8.71
C GLN A 43 -8.52 -20.98 8.72
N SER A 44 -9.51 -20.14 9.04
CA SER A 44 -10.91 -20.58 9.11
C SER A 44 -11.49 -20.96 7.75
N ARG A 45 -11.00 -20.35 6.66
CA ARG A 45 -11.38 -20.68 5.28
C ARG A 45 -10.55 -21.82 4.67
N GLY A 46 -9.57 -22.37 5.40
CA GLY A 46 -8.69 -23.43 4.90
C GLY A 46 -7.79 -22.98 3.74
N ILE A 47 -7.52 -21.67 3.62
CA ILE A 47 -6.67 -21.13 2.57
C ILE A 47 -5.20 -21.42 2.93
N GLN A 48 -4.44 -21.94 1.96
CA GLN A 48 -3.01 -22.20 2.16
C GLN A 48 -2.23 -20.87 2.24
N PRO A 49 -1.56 -20.56 3.37
CA PRO A 49 -0.76 -19.35 3.50
C PRO A 49 0.42 -19.32 2.51
N HIS A 50 0.81 -18.12 2.11
CA HIS A 50 2.01 -17.83 1.29
C HIS A 50 1.98 -18.40 -0.13
N VAL A 51 0.83 -18.87 -0.62
CA VAL A 51 0.66 -19.44 -1.95
C VAL A 51 -0.47 -18.68 -2.65
N TRP A 52 -0.17 -18.15 -3.85
CA TRP A 52 -1.21 -17.54 -4.68
C TRP A 52 -2.19 -18.61 -5.16
N SER A 53 -3.48 -18.35 -4.99
CA SER A 53 -4.55 -19.27 -5.36
C SER A 53 -5.85 -18.51 -5.59
N GLU A 54 -6.80 -19.12 -6.31
CA GLU A 54 -8.14 -18.54 -6.50
C GLU A 54 -8.86 -18.26 -5.16
N PRO A 55 -8.85 -19.17 -4.15
CA PRO A 55 -9.41 -18.86 -2.83
C PRO A 55 -8.74 -17.65 -2.14
N LEU A 56 -7.43 -17.41 -2.35
CA LEU A 56 -6.76 -16.23 -1.82
C LEU A 56 -7.22 -14.97 -2.55
N LEU A 57 -7.41 -15.01 -3.86
CA LEU A 57 -7.94 -13.88 -4.64
C LEU A 57 -9.36 -13.51 -4.20
N GLU A 58 -10.22 -14.51 -4.00
CA GLU A 58 -11.59 -14.31 -3.49
C GLU A 58 -11.56 -13.72 -2.08
N PHE A 59 -10.67 -14.23 -1.22
CA PHE A 59 -10.44 -13.68 0.12
C PHE A 59 -10.11 -12.18 0.08
N TYR A 60 -9.22 -11.72 -0.81
CA TYR A 60 -8.90 -10.28 -0.97
C TYR A 60 -10.14 -9.44 -1.31
N ARG A 61 -11.05 -9.97 -2.11
CA ARG A 61 -12.27 -9.25 -2.54
C ARG A 61 -13.31 -9.12 -1.45
N GLU A 62 -13.44 -10.14 -0.59
CA GLU A 62 -14.57 -10.27 0.33
C GLU A 62 -14.28 -9.92 1.78
N THR A 63 -13.01 -10.09 2.21
CA THR A 63 -12.69 -10.01 3.64
C THR A 63 -12.77 -8.60 4.20
N ASN A 64 -13.24 -8.51 5.44
CA ASN A 64 -13.05 -7.32 6.27
C ASN A 64 -11.67 -7.28 6.94
N ALA A 65 -10.96 -8.42 7.02
CA ALA A 65 -9.74 -8.56 7.83
C ALA A 65 -8.63 -7.61 7.40
N PHE A 66 -8.42 -7.43 6.09
CA PHE A 66 -7.42 -6.49 5.57
C PHE A 66 -7.68 -5.04 5.96
N LEU A 67 -8.96 -4.62 6.08
CA LEU A 67 -9.25 -3.27 6.53
C LEU A 67 -8.75 -3.04 7.96
N TYR A 68 -8.92 -4.01 8.85
CA TYR A 68 -8.43 -3.92 10.22
C TYR A 68 -6.90 -3.86 10.29
N GLU A 69 -6.23 -4.75 9.56
CA GLU A 69 -4.78 -4.81 9.48
C GLU A 69 -4.21 -3.51 8.91
N SER A 70 -4.67 -3.08 7.73
CA SER A 70 -4.14 -1.91 7.02
C SER A 70 -4.43 -0.59 7.75
N VAL A 71 -5.60 -0.43 8.39
CA VAL A 71 -5.91 0.72 9.23
C VAL A 71 -4.98 0.78 10.45
N SER A 72 -4.75 -0.36 11.11
CA SER A 72 -3.85 -0.44 12.27
C SER A 72 -2.41 -0.17 11.87
N TRP A 73 -1.92 -0.80 10.79
CA TRP A 73 -0.59 -0.57 10.25
C TRP A 73 -0.35 0.88 9.84
N SER A 74 -1.30 1.50 9.12
CA SER A 74 -1.20 2.89 8.67
C SER A 74 -1.05 3.90 9.81
N ARG A 75 -1.40 3.52 11.04
CA ARG A 75 -1.29 4.35 12.25
C ARG A 75 -0.16 3.89 13.18
N TYR A 76 0.57 2.87 12.79
CA TYR A 76 1.71 2.38 13.56
C TYR A 76 2.86 3.41 13.55
N PRO A 77 3.62 3.58 14.65
CA PRO A 77 4.68 4.58 14.74
C PRO A 77 5.72 4.50 13.62
N LEU A 78 6.07 3.28 13.20
CA LEU A 78 6.99 3.09 12.08
C LEU A 78 6.42 3.62 10.76
N LYS A 79 5.14 3.30 10.46
CA LYS A 79 4.49 3.78 9.23
C LYS A 79 4.35 5.31 9.22
N LEU A 80 4.06 5.92 10.38
CA LEU A 80 4.05 7.38 10.51
C LEU A 80 5.42 8.01 10.25
N LYS A 81 6.51 7.39 10.74
CA LYS A 81 7.88 7.82 10.45
C LYS A 81 8.20 7.69 8.96
N MET A 82 7.82 6.58 8.32
CA MET A 82 7.99 6.37 6.88
C MET A 82 7.28 7.48 6.09
N ARG A 83 6.03 7.77 6.42
CA ARG A 83 5.23 8.83 5.77
C ARG A 83 5.90 10.21 5.88
N ASN A 84 6.36 10.58 7.08
CA ASN A 84 7.08 11.83 7.29
C ASN A 84 8.41 11.87 6.50
N TRP A 85 9.14 10.77 6.46
CA TRP A 85 10.37 10.68 5.69
C TRP A 85 10.11 10.83 4.18
N ILE A 86 9.06 10.18 3.64
CA ILE A 86 8.63 10.33 2.24
C ILE A 86 8.29 11.80 1.94
N THR A 87 7.53 12.46 2.82
CA THR A 87 7.21 13.89 2.66
C THR A 87 8.48 14.74 2.56
N GLN A 88 9.45 14.54 3.44
CA GLN A 88 10.73 15.23 3.40
C GLN A 88 11.55 14.90 2.14
N LEU A 89 11.51 13.65 1.68
CA LEU A 89 12.13 13.25 0.42
C LEU A 89 11.56 14.04 -0.75
N LEU A 90 10.23 14.13 -0.86
CA LEU A 90 9.57 14.86 -1.93
C LEU A 90 9.89 16.36 -1.87
N GLN A 91 9.87 16.97 -0.69
CA GLN A 91 10.23 18.39 -0.50
C GLN A 91 11.68 18.72 -0.87
N ARG A 92 12.62 17.80 -0.63
CA ARG A 92 14.02 17.98 -0.99
C ARG A 92 14.29 17.83 -2.49
N ASN A 93 13.51 17.02 -3.18
CA ASN A 93 13.77 16.69 -4.59
C ASN A 93 12.88 17.46 -5.57
N PHE A 94 11.80 18.08 -5.09
CA PHE A 94 10.87 18.82 -5.92
C PHE A 94 10.53 20.17 -5.27
N ASN A 95 10.69 21.25 -6.03
CA ASN A 95 10.34 22.62 -5.61
C ASN A 95 8.91 23.03 -5.99
N ARG A 96 8.06 22.06 -6.35
CA ARG A 96 6.68 22.23 -6.80
C ARG A 96 5.81 21.05 -6.37
N PRO A 97 4.48 21.22 -6.37
CA PRO A 97 3.58 20.06 -6.31
C PRO A 97 3.91 19.03 -7.41
N VAL A 98 3.84 17.76 -7.06
CA VAL A 98 4.12 16.63 -7.96
C VAL A 98 2.88 15.78 -8.17
N LYS A 99 2.80 15.13 -9.35
CA LYS A 99 1.78 14.13 -9.66
C LYS A 99 2.22 12.78 -9.08
N VAL A 100 1.49 12.32 -8.08
CA VAL A 100 1.81 11.08 -7.35
C VAL A 100 0.74 10.03 -7.61
N LEU A 101 1.17 8.84 -8.02
CA LEU A 101 0.36 7.64 -7.95
C LEU A 101 0.67 6.93 -6.63
N VAL A 102 -0.33 6.71 -5.80
CA VAL A 102 -0.21 5.83 -4.63
C VAL A 102 -0.89 4.51 -4.97
N PHE A 103 -0.07 3.50 -5.22
CA PHE A 103 -0.49 2.20 -5.71
C PHE A 103 -0.67 1.21 -4.56
N GLY A 104 -1.90 0.76 -4.36
CA GLY A 104 -2.24 -0.21 -3.31
C GLY A 104 -2.30 0.39 -1.90
N ASP A 105 -2.82 1.64 -1.75
CA ASP A 105 -2.85 2.35 -0.47
C ASP A 105 -3.90 1.80 0.53
N GLY A 106 -4.70 0.82 0.13
CA GLY A 106 -5.71 0.23 1.00
C GLY A 106 -6.67 1.29 1.57
N PRO A 107 -6.56 1.65 2.88
CA PRO A 107 -7.46 2.61 3.52
C PRO A 107 -7.21 4.08 3.09
N GLY A 108 -6.25 4.39 2.24
CA GLY A 108 -6.05 5.72 1.64
C GLY A 108 -5.32 6.75 2.52
N PHE A 109 -4.65 6.34 3.59
CA PHE A 109 -4.01 7.29 4.50
C PHE A 109 -2.75 7.95 3.92
N ASP A 110 -1.98 7.25 3.09
CA ASP A 110 -0.80 7.80 2.44
C ASP A 110 -1.22 8.81 1.36
N SER A 111 -2.25 8.47 0.59
CA SER A 111 -2.86 9.36 -0.41
C SER A 111 -3.41 10.63 0.22
N LEU A 112 -4.18 10.50 1.30
CA LEU A 112 -4.76 11.64 2.00
C LEU A 112 -3.67 12.57 2.55
N HIS A 113 -2.63 12.00 3.16
CA HIS A 113 -1.51 12.78 3.67
C HIS A 113 -0.80 13.57 2.57
N LEU A 114 -0.49 12.94 1.43
CA LEU A 114 0.19 13.60 0.32
C LEU A 114 -0.67 14.70 -0.31
N ALA A 115 -1.98 14.50 -0.42
CA ALA A 115 -2.89 15.55 -0.88
C ALA A 115 -2.96 16.73 0.09
N GLN A 116 -2.95 16.47 1.41
CA GLN A 116 -2.95 17.52 2.45
C GLN A 116 -1.67 18.35 2.45
N VAL A 117 -0.53 17.79 2.05
CA VAL A 117 0.73 18.54 1.90
C VAL A 117 0.89 19.17 0.51
N GLY A 118 -0.15 19.12 -0.33
CA GLY A 118 -0.27 19.91 -1.55
C GLY A 118 0.11 19.19 -2.84
N HIS A 119 0.27 17.87 -2.85
CA HIS A 119 0.54 17.11 -4.08
C HIS A 119 -0.74 16.75 -4.83
N GLU A 120 -0.64 16.55 -6.15
CA GLU A 120 -1.70 16.03 -7.01
C GLU A 120 -1.71 14.50 -6.94
N VAL A 121 -2.70 13.92 -6.26
CA VAL A 121 -2.69 12.49 -5.91
C VAL A 121 -3.71 11.71 -6.73
N THR A 122 -3.24 10.63 -7.34
CA THR A 122 -4.06 9.52 -7.85
C THR A 122 -3.92 8.34 -6.89
N TYR A 123 -5.03 7.92 -6.32
CA TYR A 123 -5.15 6.73 -5.49
C TYR A 123 -5.57 5.55 -6.37
N PHE A 124 -4.82 4.45 -6.30
CA PHE A 124 -5.19 3.18 -6.90
C PHE A 124 -5.33 2.10 -5.84
N GLU A 125 -6.48 1.44 -5.87
CA GLU A 125 -6.73 0.23 -5.08
C GLU A 125 -7.76 -0.63 -5.80
N VAL A 126 -7.60 -1.95 -5.74
CA VAL A 126 -8.62 -2.87 -6.23
C VAL A 126 -9.91 -2.71 -5.44
N SER A 127 -11.05 -3.04 -6.06
CA SER A 127 -12.34 -2.96 -5.38
C SER A 127 -12.37 -3.80 -4.11
N GLY A 128 -12.87 -3.21 -3.01
CA GLY A 128 -12.95 -3.90 -1.73
C GLY A 128 -13.21 -2.95 -0.55
N LYS A 129 -13.06 -3.46 0.66
CA LYS A 129 -13.33 -2.67 1.88
C LYS A 129 -12.34 -1.53 2.07
N GLY A 130 -11.08 -1.71 1.66
CA GLY A 130 -10.06 -0.65 1.69
C GLY A 130 -10.46 0.53 0.83
N SER A 131 -10.79 0.30 -0.44
CA SER A 131 -11.21 1.37 -1.36
C SER A 131 -12.51 2.05 -0.92
N THR A 132 -13.47 1.30 -0.39
CA THR A 132 -14.71 1.86 0.18
C THR A 132 -14.41 2.77 1.37
N PHE A 133 -13.52 2.35 2.25
CA PHE A 133 -13.08 3.17 3.40
C PHE A 133 -12.35 4.43 2.94
N ALA A 134 -11.42 4.32 2.00
CA ALA A 134 -10.67 5.44 1.43
C ALA A 134 -11.61 6.49 0.85
N GLN A 135 -12.63 6.10 0.07
CA GLN A 135 -13.64 7.02 -0.45
C GLN A 135 -14.31 7.84 0.66
N GLN A 136 -14.63 7.21 1.79
CA GLN A 136 -15.28 7.91 2.90
C GLN A 136 -14.35 8.93 3.57
N ILE A 137 -13.09 8.54 3.83
CA ILE A 137 -12.14 9.49 4.45
C ILE A 137 -11.80 10.65 3.51
N PHE A 138 -11.72 10.43 2.19
CA PHE A 138 -11.48 11.49 1.22
C PHE A 138 -12.66 12.47 1.14
N ARG A 139 -13.90 11.97 1.19
CA ARG A 139 -15.11 12.82 1.27
C ARG A 139 -15.14 13.65 2.56
N LEU A 140 -14.87 13.02 3.71
CA LEU A 140 -14.83 13.71 5.00
C LEU A 140 -13.75 14.80 5.05
N ALA A 141 -12.62 14.55 4.40
CA ALA A 141 -11.51 15.50 4.29
C ALA A 141 -11.70 16.54 3.16
N GLN A 142 -12.78 16.46 2.37
CA GLN A 142 -13.01 17.30 1.20
C GLN A 142 -11.81 17.31 0.22
N SER A 143 -11.18 16.15 0.05
CA SER A 143 -9.97 16.01 -0.74
C SER A 143 -10.28 15.81 -2.23
N SER A 144 -9.43 16.37 -3.10
CA SER A 144 -9.52 16.26 -4.57
C SER A 144 -8.73 15.06 -5.13
N ILE A 145 -8.51 14.01 -4.34
CA ILE A 145 -7.81 12.80 -4.78
C ILE A 145 -8.58 12.11 -5.91
N ARG A 146 -7.90 11.81 -7.02
CA ARG A 146 -8.44 10.98 -8.10
C ARG A 146 -8.43 9.51 -7.67
N LEU A 147 -9.61 8.89 -7.60
CA LEU A 147 -9.71 7.45 -7.30
C LEU A 147 -9.76 6.65 -8.60
N THR A 148 -9.02 5.54 -8.62
CA THR A 148 -9.03 4.57 -9.72
C THR A 148 -9.03 3.14 -9.15
N THR A 149 -9.70 2.22 -9.86
CA THR A 149 -9.71 0.78 -9.54
C THR A 149 -9.10 -0.06 -10.67
N GLY A 150 -8.78 0.58 -11.80
CA GLY A 150 -8.06 0.04 -12.94
C GLY A 150 -6.92 0.96 -13.34
N THR A 151 -6.04 0.46 -14.17
CA THR A 151 -4.81 1.14 -14.62
C THR A 151 -4.80 1.41 -16.13
N GLU A 152 -5.87 1.06 -16.83
CA GLU A 152 -5.99 1.11 -18.30
C GLU A 152 -5.85 2.53 -18.85
N ASP A 153 -6.28 3.52 -18.05
CA ASP A 153 -6.26 4.94 -18.42
C ASP A 153 -4.96 5.66 -18.06
N TYR A 154 -3.96 4.94 -17.52
CA TYR A 154 -2.71 5.60 -17.15
C TYR A 154 -1.82 5.78 -18.37
N ALA A 155 -1.63 7.06 -18.75
CA ALA A 155 -0.75 7.41 -19.84
C ALA A 155 0.73 7.16 -19.48
N GLU A 156 1.55 6.93 -20.49
CA GLU A 156 3.00 6.86 -20.34
C GLU A 156 3.56 8.17 -19.79
N ALA A 157 4.57 8.09 -18.95
CA ALA A 157 5.27 9.22 -18.37
C ALA A 157 4.35 10.27 -17.70
N SER A 158 3.22 9.83 -17.10
CA SER A 158 2.22 10.71 -16.52
C SER A 158 2.46 11.09 -15.07
N PHE A 159 3.29 10.33 -14.34
CA PHE A 159 3.56 10.56 -12.93
C PHE A 159 5.00 11.01 -12.68
N ASP A 160 5.15 11.94 -11.72
CA ASP A 160 6.45 12.36 -11.18
C ASP A 160 6.99 11.32 -10.20
N VAL A 161 6.06 10.76 -9.41
CA VAL A 161 6.36 9.83 -8.31
C VAL A 161 5.31 8.72 -8.29
N ILE A 162 5.76 7.50 -8.03
CA ILE A 162 4.89 6.38 -7.65
C ILE A 162 5.28 5.90 -6.26
N LEU A 163 4.30 5.80 -5.36
CA LEU A 163 4.43 5.10 -4.09
C LEU A 163 3.80 3.72 -4.20
N CYS A 164 4.56 2.69 -3.81
CA CYS A 164 4.09 1.30 -3.72
C CYS A 164 4.63 0.72 -2.41
N LEU A 165 3.81 0.81 -1.35
CA LEU A 165 4.21 0.48 0.01
C LEU A 165 3.44 -0.71 0.53
N ASP A 166 4.16 -1.79 0.82
CA ASP A 166 3.62 -3.04 1.37
C ASP A 166 2.59 -3.70 0.42
N VAL A 167 2.95 -3.82 -0.89
CA VAL A 167 2.09 -4.36 -1.96
C VAL A 167 2.79 -5.44 -2.78
N LEU A 168 4.03 -5.22 -3.25
CA LEU A 168 4.69 -6.12 -4.22
C LEU A 168 4.86 -7.55 -3.69
N GLU A 169 5.02 -7.72 -2.39
CA GLU A 169 5.14 -9.02 -1.73
C GLU A 169 3.87 -9.87 -1.81
N HIS A 170 2.73 -9.23 -2.06
CA HIS A 170 1.43 -9.89 -2.20
C HIS A 170 1.07 -10.24 -3.66
N LEU A 171 1.75 -9.63 -4.64
CA LEU A 171 1.40 -9.81 -6.05
C LEU A 171 1.90 -11.15 -6.60
N PRO A 172 1.12 -11.85 -7.42
CA PRO A 172 1.57 -13.07 -8.08
C PRO A 172 2.73 -12.80 -9.06
N ASP A 173 2.74 -11.65 -9.69
CA ASP A 173 3.81 -11.16 -10.57
C ASP A 173 4.20 -9.71 -10.23
N PRO A 174 5.12 -9.50 -9.28
CA PRO A 174 5.64 -8.18 -8.97
C PRO A 174 6.48 -7.58 -10.11
N THR A 175 6.99 -8.42 -11.02
CA THR A 175 7.78 -7.98 -12.18
C THR A 175 6.92 -7.19 -13.15
N GLN A 176 5.71 -7.64 -13.43
CA GLN A 176 4.74 -6.93 -14.26
C GLN A 176 4.39 -5.55 -13.66
N ALA A 177 4.17 -5.48 -12.35
CA ALA A 177 3.89 -4.21 -11.68
C ALA A 177 5.06 -3.21 -11.83
N VAL A 178 6.30 -3.67 -11.66
CA VAL A 178 7.50 -2.82 -11.83
C VAL A 178 7.67 -2.35 -13.28
N GLN A 179 7.36 -3.21 -14.25
CA GLN A 179 7.34 -2.83 -15.67
C GLN A 179 6.31 -1.72 -15.94
N ASP A 180 5.11 -1.86 -15.40
CA ASP A 180 4.06 -0.85 -15.51
C ASP A 180 4.43 0.47 -14.82
N PHE A 181 5.04 0.42 -13.64
CA PHE A 181 5.58 1.61 -12.97
C PHE A 181 6.62 2.33 -13.84
N SER A 182 7.51 1.57 -14.50
CA SER A 182 8.46 2.17 -15.43
C SER A 182 7.77 2.89 -16.58
N ARG A 183 6.71 2.31 -17.15
CA ARG A 183 5.95 2.93 -18.22
C ARG A 183 5.25 4.22 -17.77
N TRP A 184 4.63 4.21 -16.59
CA TRP A 184 3.84 5.35 -16.08
C TRP A 184 4.69 6.49 -15.51
N LEU A 185 5.88 6.20 -14.97
CA LEU A 185 6.82 7.22 -14.50
C LEU A 185 7.47 7.95 -15.66
N ARG A 186 7.58 9.26 -15.54
CA ARG A 186 8.41 10.05 -16.44
C ARG A 186 9.90 9.76 -16.26
N PRO A 187 10.74 10.03 -17.26
CA PRO A 187 12.19 9.97 -17.11
C PRO A 187 12.65 10.84 -15.93
N GLY A 188 13.52 10.32 -15.08
CA GLY A 188 13.96 10.99 -13.86
C GLY A 188 12.95 10.95 -12.70
N GLY A 189 11.74 10.39 -12.90
CA GLY A 189 10.74 10.20 -11.86
C GLY A 189 11.18 9.20 -10.78
N LEU A 190 10.54 9.26 -9.62
CA LEU A 190 10.90 8.45 -8.46
C LEU A 190 9.85 7.36 -8.18
N LEU A 191 10.32 6.14 -7.97
CA LEU A 191 9.55 5.03 -7.44
C LEU A 191 9.95 4.79 -5.99
N VAL A 192 9.01 4.98 -5.06
CA VAL A 192 9.21 4.75 -3.62
C VAL A 192 8.57 3.44 -3.24
N VAL A 193 9.36 2.46 -2.83
CA VAL A 193 8.92 1.09 -2.57
C VAL A 193 9.28 0.65 -1.15
N SER A 194 8.28 0.10 -0.45
CA SER A 194 8.46 -0.79 0.70
C SER A 194 7.86 -2.14 0.35
N ALA A 195 8.66 -3.18 0.30
CA ALA A 195 8.21 -4.53 0.00
C ALA A 195 9.04 -5.55 0.81
N PRO A 196 8.59 -5.92 2.00
CA PRO A 196 9.32 -6.82 2.88
C PRO A 196 9.20 -8.28 2.43
N PHE A 197 9.74 -8.61 1.25
CA PHE A 197 9.72 -9.94 0.65
C PHE A 197 10.29 -11.05 1.55
N TYR A 198 11.13 -10.69 2.53
CA TYR A 198 11.70 -11.64 3.49
C TYR A 198 10.73 -12.04 4.61
N LEU A 199 9.66 -11.27 4.84
CA LEU A 199 8.69 -11.52 5.90
C LEU A 199 7.63 -12.55 5.47
N VAL A 200 8.06 -13.80 5.27
CA VAL A 200 7.16 -14.91 4.99
C VAL A 200 6.99 -15.72 6.28
N THR A 201 6.10 -15.26 7.16
CA THR A 201 5.84 -15.81 8.50
C THR A 201 4.33 -15.94 8.73
N PRO A 202 3.89 -16.72 9.74
CA PRO A 202 2.47 -16.88 10.02
C PRO A 202 1.69 -15.58 10.24
N ASP A 203 2.34 -14.50 10.68
CA ASP A 203 1.72 -13.20 10.89
C ASP A 203 1.45 -12.46 9.58
N TYR A 204 2.24 -12.77 8.56
CA TYR A 204 2.11 -12.21 7.21
C TYR A 204 1.67 -13.29 6.23
N SER A 205 0.53 -13.92 6.51
CA SER A 205 0.02 -15.11 5.80
C SER A 205 -0.21 -14.90 4.31
N THR A 206 -0.30 -13.65 3.86
CA THR A 206 -0.55 -13.25 2.47
C THR A 206 0.72 -12.85 1.71
N HIS A 207 1.87 -12.74 2.37
CA HIS A 207 3.14 -12.56 1.69
C HIS A 207 3.51 -13.84 0.94
N LEU A 208 3.73 -13.74 -0.37
CA LEU A 208 3.94 -14.92 -1.21
C LEU A 208 5.37 -15.45 -1.09
N LYS A 209 5.47 -16.76 -0.84
CA LYS A 209 6.76 -17.46 -0.74
C LYS A 209 7.57 -17.37 -2.02
N SER A 210 6.92 -17.33 -3.18
CA SER A 210 7.55 -17.16 -4.49
C SER A 210 8.33 -15.84 -4.61
N ASN A 211 7.88 -14.79 -3.91
CA ASN A 211 8.47 -13.46 -3.98
C ASN A 211 9.69 -13.28 -3.07
N ARG A 212 9.94 -14.24 -2.16
CA ARG A 212 11.12 -14.20 -1.26
C ARG A 212 12.45 -14.07 -2.00
N ARG A 213 12.50 -14.54 -3.26
CA ARG A 213 13.68 -14.40 -4.15
C ARG A 213 14.09 -12.95 -4.41
N PHE A 214 13.20 -11.99 -4.24
CA PHE A 214 13.49 -10.57 -4.43
C PHE A 214 13.95 -9.85 -3.15
N SER A 215 14.14 -10.57 -2.04
CA SER A 215 14.56 -9.98 -0.76
C SER A 215 15.91 -9.29 -0.88
N GLY A 216 15.94 -7.96 -0.73
CA GLY A 216 17.16 -7.15 -0.83
C GLY A 216 17.75 -7.03 -2.24
N ASP A 217 17.11 -7.60 -3.25
CA ASP A 217 17.60 -7.64 -4.62
C ASP A 217 16.98 -6.56 -5.50
N VAL A 218 17.62 -5.39 -5.52
CA VAL A 218 17.25 -4.30 -6.43
C VAL A 218 17.58 -4.65 -7.89
N LYS A 219 18.63 -5.43 -8.12
CA LYS A 219 19.15 -5.67 -9.48
C LYS A 219 18.21 -6.53 -10.30
N THR A 220 17.74 -7.63 -9.75
CA THR A 220 16.92 -8.59 -10.50
C THR A 220 15.51 -8.05 -10.76
N LEU A 221 14.91 -7.33 -9.80
CA LEU A 221 13.53 -6.87 -9.93
C LEU A 221 13.40 -5.51 -10.64
N PHE A 222 14.32 -4.57 -10.42
CA PHE A 222 14.13 -3.17 -10.84
C PHE A 222 15.04 -2.73 -11.98
N HIS A 223 16.30 -3.17 -12.03
CA HIS A 223 17.25 -2.77 -13.09
C HIS A 223 16.79 -3.10 -14.51
N PRO A 224 16.14 -4.27 -14.78
CA PRO A 224 15.67 -4.59 -16.13
C PRO A 224 14.69 -3.57 -16.71
N PHE A 225 14.03 -2.79 -15.85
CA PHE A 225 13.05 -1.78 -16.22
C PHE A 225 13.57 -0.34 -16.11
N GLY A 226 14.89 -0.16 -16.08
CA GLY A 226 15.55 1.15 -16.08
C GLY A 226 15.48 1.89 -14.76
N PHE A 227 15.40 1.18 -13.63
CA PHE A 227 15.45 1.78 -12.32
C PHE A 227 16.82 1.62 -11.67
N ARG A 228 17.31 2.69 -11.03
CA ARG A 228 18.51 2.66 -10.18
C ARG A 228 18.19 3.12 -8.77
N LEU A 229 18.88 2.55 -7.80
CA LEU A 229 18.75 2.99 -6.41
C LEU A 229 19.21 4.45 -6.29
N PHE A 230 18.35 5.30 -5.76
CA PHE A 230 18.57 6.74 -5.59
C PHE A 230 18.76 7.10 -4.11
N ASP A 231 17.93 6.57 -3.21
CA ASP A 231 17.97 6.82 -1.76
C ASP A 231 17.30 5.68 -1.00
N GLY A 232 17.38 5.70 0.32
CA GLY A 232 16.70 4.74 1.19
C GLY A 232 17.48 3.45 1.41
N ASN A 233 16.81 2.48 2.01
CA ASN A 233 17.42 1.19 2.36
C ASN A 233 16.39 0.07 2.22
N PRO A 234 16.67 -0.99 1.44
CA PRO A 234 15.72 -2.08 1.18
C PRO A 234 15.34 -2.91 2.43
N MET A 235 16.03 -2.71 3.56
CA MET A 235 15.79 -3.49 4.79
C MET A 235 14.99 -2.74 5.86
N TRP A 236 15.10 -1.39 5.93
CA TRP A 236 14.59 -0.63 7.08
C TRP A 236 13.74 0.59 6.72
N LEU A 237 13.96 1.16 5.56
CA LEU A 237 13.23 2.32 5.04
C LEU A 237 12.74 1.98 3.64
N PRO A 238 11.74 2.70 3.11
CA PRO A 238 11.41 2.58 1.72
C PRO A 238 12.65 2.79 0.86
N MET A 239 12.84 1.94 -0.16
CA MET A 239 13.78 2.21 -1.24
C MET A 239 13.21 3.32 -2.10
N VAL A 240 14.08 4.20 -2.56
CA VAL A 240 13.78 5.16 -3.61
C VAL A 240 14.59 4.78 -4.83
N LEU A 241 13.89 4.53 -5.89
CA LEU A 241 14.46 4.17 -7.18
C LEU A 241 14.17 5.30 -8.17
N GLN A 242 15.15 5.69 -8.94
CA GLN A 242 14.97 6.67 -10.00
C GLN A 242 14.89 5.98 -11.36
N LYS A 243 13.89 6.36 -12.16
CA LYS A 243 13.82 5.94 -13.55
C LYS A 243 14.90 6.67 -14.36
N GLU A 244 15.73 5.90 -15.06
CA GLU A 244 16.77 6.46 -15.92
C GLU A 244 16.15 7.30 -17.05
N PRO A 245 16.84 8.37 -17.49
CA PRO A 245 16.49 9.03 -18.73
C PRO A 245 16.53 8.04 -19.89
N VAL A 246 15.61 8.17 -20.83
CA VAL A 246 15.71 7.43 -22.10
C VAL A 246 16.91 8.01 -22.85
N SER A 247 17.94 7.18 -23.08
CA SER A 247 19.13 7.55 -23.86
C SER A 247 18.78 7.74 -25.35
#